data_6597bb90243474192a625d88629a4838
#
_entry.id   6597bb90243474192a625d88629a4838
#
_cell.length_a   1.000
_cell.length_b   1.000
_cell.length_c   1.000
_cell.angle_alpha   90.00
_cell.angle_beta   90.00
_cell.angle_gamma   90.00
#
_symmetry.space_group_name_H-M   'P 1'
#
loop_
_entity.id
_entity.type
_entity.pdbx_description
1 polymer ?
#
loop_
_entity_poly.entity_id
_entity_poly.type
_entity_poly.pdbx_seq_one_letter_code
_entity_poly.pdbx_strand_id
1 'polypeptide(L)'
;MRVIVFGASGVQGRHQVHALARAGHSVVAVSRNPNPVLVDGKDVETFAADFTDHDAIARVLQGADRVFLNLPSTSFNQSEPIIAAAKYIGEAAKKANVPLILFNTSMPVPKLSQDIVAQEDRREMRRLLRESVPTISIEPVVYLDNLLEGWALPPIRDRNTVVYCHKPDLRVSWICHHDVAQIMMAAMEHPELAGRDIPIGGAETVVLSQLTEKLSRAWDKQLGYENQTVADFCDKIGKAMQGRGLDTDTIVSQMFKAYTYYNEAEDEPFNVDMKPVVDELGVKLTPIEEWAKRRNPWDDKGYY
;
A
#
# COMPACT_ATOMS: atom_id res chain seq x y z
N MET A 1 -19.96 11.29 3.75
CA MET A 1 -20.20 9.99 3.13
C MET A 1 -19.93 8.89 4.16
N ARG A 2 -20.64 7.75 4.02
CA ARG A 2 -20.33 6.50 4.73
C ARG A 2 -19.27 5.72 3.93
N VAL A 3 -18.07 5.58 4.48
CA VAL A 3 -16.94 4.94 3.79
C VAL A 3 -16.54 3.68 4.54
N ILE A 4 -16.54 2.56 3.86
CA ILE A 4 -16.11 1.26 4.40
C ILE A 4 -14.65 1.03 4.04
N VAL A 5 -13.79 0.80 5.04
CA VAL A 5 -12.37 0.54 4.83
C VAL A 5 -12.07 -0.91 5.19
N PHE A 6 -11.88 -1.78 4.19
CA PHE A 6 -11.39 -3.14 4.38
C PHE A 6 -9.89 -3.15 4.61
N GLY A 7 -9.42 -4.07 5.46
CA GLY A 7 -8.01 -4.13 5.85
C GLY A 7 -7.60 -2.99 6.79
N ALA A 8 -8.54 -2.40 7.52
CA ALA A 8 -8.37 -1.23 8.36
C ALA A 8 -7.30 -1.37 9.47
N SER A 9 -7.02 -2.59 9.94
CA SER A 9 -5.98 -2.85 10.95
C SER A 9 -4.56 -2.86 10.38
N GLY A 10 -4.41 -2.97 9.05
CA GLY A 10 -3.12 -2.91 8.37
C GLY A 10 -2.56 -1.48 8.31
N VAL A 11 -1.25 -1.35 8.05
CA VAL A 11 -0.58 -0.04 8.00
C VAL A 11 -1.24 0.92 7.02
N GLN A 12 -1.63 0.46 5.83
CA GLN A 12 -2.29 1.29 4.82
C GLN A 12 -3.72 1.68 5.23
N GLY A 13 -4.50 0.69 5.69
CA GLY A 13 -5.88 0.92 6.11
C GLY A 13 -6.00 1.89 7.26
N ARG A 14 -5.08 1.84 8.25
CA ARG A 14 -5.08 2.82 9.35
C ARG A 14 -4.91 4.24 8.86
N HIS A 15 -3.99 4.51 7.92
CA HIS A 15 -3.82 5.84 7.34
C HIS A 15 -5.09 6.33 6.64
N GLN A 16 -5.78 5.42 5.91
CA GLN A 16 -7.04 5.73 5.25
C GLN A 16 -8.14 6.05 6.26
N VAL A 17 -8.29 5.24 7.33
CA VAL A 17 -9.26 5.48 8.40
C VAL A 17 -9.03 6.84 9.06
N HIS A 18 -7.78 7.16 9.41
CA HIS A 18 -7.44 8.45 10.02
C HIS A 18 -7.71 9.63 9.08
N ALA A 19 -7.31 9.53 7.81
CA ALA A 19 -7.53 10.60 6.82
C ALA A 19 -9.03 10.88 6.61
N LEU A 20 -9.81 9.82 6.39
CA LEU A 20 -11.26 9.91 6.18
C LEU A 20 -12.00 10.47 7.41
N ALA A 21 -11.67 9.99 8.61
CA ALA A 21 -12.30 10.46 9.85
C ALA A 21 -11.99 11.93 10.13
N ARG A 22 -10.74 12.38 9.92
CA ARG A 22 -10.34 13.79 10.03
C ARG A 22 -11.04 14.69 9.01
N ALA A 23 -11.33 14.18 7.82
CA ALA A 23 -12.11 14.86 6.80
C ALA A 23 -13.62 14.89 7.11
N GLY A 24 -14.07 14.28 8.20
CA GLY A 24 -15.48 14.32 8.65
C GLY A 24 -16.38 13.27 7.98
N HIS A 25 -15.80 12.23 7.36
CA HIS A 25 -16.58 11.12 6.84
C HIS A 25 -17.02 10.16 7.96
N SER A 26 -18.16 9.49 7.76
CA SER A 26 -18.58 8.35 8.60
C SER A 26 -17.81 7.11 8.16
N VAL A 27 -16.80 6.73 8.93
CA VAL A 27 -15.89 5.63 8.58
C VAL A 27 -16.25 4.37 9.34
N VAL A 28 -16.27 3.23 8.64
CA VAL A 28 -16.37 1.90 9.23
C VAL A 28 -15.06 1.15 8.98
N ALA A 29 -14.30 0.92 10.03
CA ALA A 29 -13.02 0.22 9.98
C ALA A 29 -13.23 -1.30 10.07
N VAL A 30 -13.07 -2.02 8.95
CA VAL A 30 -13.32 -3.46 8.86
C VAL A 30 -12.03 -4.24 9.00
N SER A 31 -12.01 -5.17 9.96
CA SER A 31 -10.90 -6.12 10.15
C SER A 31 -11.40 -7.41 10.81
N ARG A 32 -10.59 -8.47 10.77
CA ARG A 32 -10.91 -9.76 11.41
C ARG A 32 -11.10 -9.64 12.93
N ASN A 33 -10.19 -8.92 13.57
CA ASN A 33 -10.18 -8.68 15.02
C ASN A 33 -10.05 -7.16 15.22
N PRO A 34 -11.17 -6.41 15.19
CA PRO A 34 -11.10 -4.97 15.33
C PRO A 34 -10.74 -4.58 16.76
N ASN A 35 -9.70 -3.76 16.90
CA ASN A 35 -9.46 -3.01 18.12
C ASN A 35 -10.19 -1.66 18.03
N PRO A 36 -10.53 -1.04 19.18
CA PRO A 36 -11.04 0.34 19.19
C PRO A 36 -10.09 1.27 18.43
N VAL A 37 -10.64 2.12 17.58
CA VAL A 37 -9.89 3.12 16.82
C VAL A 37 -10.34 4.51 17.24
N LEU A 38 -9.38 5.28 17.75
CA LEU A 38 -9.59 6.68 18.11
C LEU A 38 -8.88 7.59 17.11
N VAL A 39 -9.60 8.58 16.57
CA VAL A 39 -9.02 9.63 15.75
C VAL A 39 -9.34 10.98 16.38
N ASP A 40 -8.29 11.68 16.81
CA ASP A 40 -8.40 12.97 17.50
C ASP A 40 -9.41 12.94 18.68
N GLY A 41 -9.37 11.84 19.45
CA GLY A 41 -10.21 11.60 20.64
C GLY A 41 -11.66 11.17 20.33
N LYS A 42 -12.00 10.91 19.07
CA LYS A 42 -13.33 10.42 18.65
C LYS A 42 -13.25 8.95 18.25
N ASP A 43 -14.23 8.17 18.69
CA ASP A 43 -14.36 6.77 18.27
C ASP A 43 -14.72 6.68 16.78
N VAL A 44 -14.05 5.75 16.09
CA VAL A 44 -14.39 5.31 14.74
C VAL A 44 -15.16 4.00 14.84
N GLU A 45 -16.25 3.86 14.09
CA GLU A 45 -17.00 2.60 14.01
C GLU A 45 -16.08 1.47 13.54
N THR A 46 -16.04 0.37 14.30
CA THR A 46 -15.28 -0.82 13.94
C THR A 46 -16.22 -1.98 13.66
N PHE A 47 -15.88 -2.82 12.67
CA PHE A 47 -16.70 -3.95 12.28
C PHE A 47 -15.83 -5.20 12.11
N ALA A 48 -16.24 -6.30 12.75
CA ALA A 48 -15.55 -7.60 12.63
C ALA A 48 -16.04 -8.32 11.37
N ALA A 49 -15.13 -8.55 10.43
CA ALA A 49 -15.37 -9.44 9.30
C ALA A 49 -14.06 -10.09 8.82
N ASP A 50 -14.09 -11.39 8.64
CA ASP A 50 -13.13 -12.11 7.82
C ASP A 50 -13.59 -12.10 6.36
N PHE A 51 -12.66 -12.22 5.42
CA PHE A 51 -12.99 -12.26 3.99
C PHE A 51 -13.79 -13.51 3.58
N THR A 52 -13.86 -14.51 4.45
CA THR A 52 -14.72 -15.72 4.27
C THR A 52 -16.10 -15.58 4.91
N ASP A 53 -16.33 -14.56 5.74
CA ASP A 53 -17.63 -14.26 6.35
C ASP A 53 -18.49 -13.42 5.39
N HIS A 54 -19.14 -14.11 4.48
CA HIS A 54 -19.96 -13.50 3.44
C HIS A 54 -21.13 -12.69 4.00
N ASP A 55 -21.74 -13.14 5.08
CA ASP A 55 -22.87 -12.44 5.68
C ASP A 55 -22.44 -11.15 6.36
N ALA A 56 -21.29 -11.15 7.05
CA ALA A 56 -20.73 -9.95 7.64
C ALA A 56 -20.33 -8.92 6.57
N ILE A 57 -19.71 -9.37 5.47
CA ILE A 57 -19.36 -8.50 4.34
C ILE A 57 -20.63 -7.89 3.72
N ALA A 58 -21.66 -8.69 3.47
CA ALA A 58 -22.92 -8.20 2.91
C ALA A 58 -23.59 -7.17 3.83
N ARG A 59 -23.56 -7.39 5.17
CA ARG A 59 -24.12 -6.45 6.15
C ARG A 59 -23.38 -5.12 6.18
N VAL A 60 -22.05 -5.14 6.25
CA VAL A 60 -21.26 -3.90 6.40
C VAL A 60 -21.35 -2.98 5.18
N LEU A 61 -21.57 -3.55 4.00
CA LEU A 61 -21.70 -2.80 2.74
C LEU A 61 -23.04 -2.09 2.57
N GLN A 62 -24.06 -2.40 3.39
CA GLN A 62 -25.36 -1.72 3.30
C GLN A 62 -25.23 -0.21 3.59
N GLY A 63 -25.73 0.61 2.67
CA GLY A 63 -25.68 2.06 2.78
C GLY A 63 -24.27 2.66 2.67
N ALA A 64 -23.31 1.94 2.13
CA ALA A 64 -21.98 2.47 1.86
C ALA A 64 -21.98 3.39 0.63
N ASP A 65 -21.45 4.59 0.78
CA ASP A 65 -21.23 5.51 -0.33
C ASP A 65 -19.94 5.19 -1.09
N ARG A 66 -18.91 4.69 -0.38
CA ARG A 66 -17.61 4.34 -0.95
C ARG A 66 -17.02 3.14 -0.20
N VAL A 67 -16.17 2.39 -0.91
CA VAL A 67 -15.38 1.31 -0.32
C VAL A 67 -13.91 1.53 -0.62
N PHE A 68 -13.07 1.53 0.41
CA PHE A 68 -11.62 1.46 0.29
C PHE A 68 -11.20 0.02 0.54
N LEU A 69 -10.67 -0.62 -0.48
CA LEU A 69 -10.35 -2.04 -0.43
C LEU A 69 -8.83 -2.26 -0.39
N ASN A 70 -8.36 -2.79 0.74
CA ASN A 70 -7.00 -3.27 0.93
C ASN A 70 -7.08 -4.77 1.19
N LEU A 71 -6.55 -5.56 0.28
CA LEU A 71 -6.47 -7.02 0.42
C LEU A 71 -5.06 -7.44 0.85
N PRO A 72 -4.91 -8.57 1.56
CA PRO A 72 -3.60 -9.12 1.90
C PRO A 72 -2.73 -9.30 0.67
N SER A 73 -1.42 -9.15 0.83
CA SER A 73 -0.49 -9.40 -0.27
C SER A 73 -0.39 -10.88 -0.60
N THR A 74 -0.63 -11.24 -1.85
CA THR A 74 -0.44 -12.61 -2.34
C THR A 74 1.04 -12.96 -2.56
N SER A 75 1.96 -11.98 -2.41
CA SER A 75 3.39 -12.29 -2.29
C SER A 75 3.72 -13.13 -1.05
N PHE A 76 2.85 -13.10 -0.02
CA PHE A 76 3.08 -13.75 1.27
C PHE A 76 1.88 -14.57 1.74
N ASN A 77 0.88 -14.81 0.88
CA ASN A 77 -0.34 -15.54 1.20
C ASN A 77 -0.80 -16.33 -0.02
N GLN A 78 -1.67 -17.30 0.20
CA GLN A 78 -2.30 -18.05 -0.89
C GLN A 78 -3.17 -17.13 -1.74
N SER A 79 -3.08 -17.27 -3.06
CA SER A 79 -3.78 -16.41 -4.03
C SER A 79 -5.28 -16.65 -4.07
N GLU A 80 -5.71 -17.91 -4.16
CA GLU A 80 -7.10 -18.25 -4.41
C GLU A 80 -8.09 -17.68 -3.39
N PRO A 81 -7.85 -17.77 -2.05
CA PRO A 81 -8.77 -17.20 -1.08
C PRO A 81 -8.90 -15.67 -1.19
N ILE A 82 -7.81 -14.98 -1.56
CA ILE A 82 -7.77 -13.53 -1.67
C ILE A 82 -8.46 -13.06 -2.96
N ILE A 83 -8.25 -13.75 -4.06
CA ILE A 83 -8.96 -13.51 -5.33
C ILE A 83 -10.46 -13.77 -5.16
N ALA A 84 -10.83 -14.88 -4.48
CA ALA A 84 -12.23 -15.18 -4.17
C ALA A 84 -12.87 -14.08 -3.30
N ALA A 85 -12.13 -13.53 -2.33
CA ALA A 85 -12.59 -12.41 -1.51
C ALA A 85 -12.85 -11.16 -2.35
N ALA A 86 -11.96 -10.80 -3.28
CA ALA A 86 -12.18 -9.67 -4.19
C ALA A 86 -13.46 -9.84 -5.02
N LYS A 87 -13.67 -11.02 -5.60
CA LYS A 87 -14.87 -11.35 -6.35
C LYS A 87 -16.11 -11.19 -5.50
N TYR A 88 -16.12 -11.81 -4.31
CA TYR A 88 -17.28 -11.78 -3.43
C TYR A 88 -17.61 -10.36 -2.95
N ILE A 89 -16.59 -9.57 -2.56
CA ILE A 89 -16.77 -8.16 -2.15
C ILE A 89 -17.39 -7.36 -3.30
N GLY A 90 -16.93 -7.54 -4.54
CA GLY A 90 -17.51 -6.90 -5.71
C GLY A 90 -18.98 -7.26 -5.90
N GLU A 91 -19.33 -8.55 -5.83
CA GLU A 91 -20.72 -9.03 -5.97
C GLU A 91 -21.62 -8.50 -4.83
N ALA A 92 -21.11 -8.50 -3.60
CA ALA A 92 -21.85 -7.99 -2.44
C ALA A 92 -22.03 -6.45 -2.51
N ALA A 93 -21.02 -5.72 -2.95
CA ALA A 93 -21.06 -4.28 -3.17
C ALA A 93 -22.09 -3.92 -4.26
N LYS A 94 -22.13 -4.70 -5.36
CA LYS A 94 -23.18 -4.54 -6.40
C LYS A 94 -24.58 -4.73 -5.84
N LYS A 95 -24.80 -5.77 -5.04
CA LYS A 95 -26.10 -6.04 -4.38
C LYS A 95 -26.51 -4.94 -3.40
N ALA A 96 -25.53 -4.34 -2.73
CA ALA A 96 -25.73 -3.21 -1.81
C ALA A 96 -25.83 -1.84 -2.51
N ASN A 97 -25.73 -1.81 -3.85
CA ASN A 97 -25.71 -0.60 -4.67
C ASN A 97 -24.57 0.37 -4.29
N VAL A 98 -23.41 -0.14 -3.94
CA VAL A 98 -22.21 0.68 -3.70
C VAL A 98 -21.79 1.38 -5.00
N PRO A 99 -21.70 2.72 -5.02
CA PRO A 99 -21.44 3.44 -6.27
C PRO A 99 -19.99 3.31 -6.77
N LEU A 100 -19.02 3.15 -5.87
CA LEU A 100 -17.59 3.16 -6.24
C LEU A 100 -16.72 2.40 -5.23
N ILE A 101 -15.78 1.61 -5.75
CA ILE A 101 -14.69 0.99 -4.99
C ILE A 101 -13.36 1.66 -5.37
N LEU A 102 -12.56 2.03 -4.37
CA LEU A 102 -11.14 2.40 -4.49
C LEU A 102 -10.33 1.17 -4.13
N PHE A 103 -9.73 0.52 -5.12
CA PHE A 103 -8.89 -0.66 -4.90
C PHE A 103 -7.42 -0.28 -4.84
N ASN A 104 -6.80 -0.46 -3.68
CA ASN A 104 -5.37 -0.27 -3.49
C ASN A 104 -4.63 -1.58 -3.81
N THR A 105 -3.85 -1.59 -4.88
CA THR A 105 -3.09 -2.77 -5.29
C THR A 105 -1.86 -3.02 -4.43
N SER A 106 -1.40 -2.03 -3.66
CA SER A 106 -0.19 -2.09 -2.82
C SER A 106 1.12 -2.29 -3.59
N MET A 107 1.08 -2.35 -4.89
CA MET A 107 2.23 -2.51 -5.80
C MET A 107 1.85 -2.09 -7.21
N PRO A 108 2.83 -1.77 -8.07
CA PRO A 108 2.59 -1.58 -9.50
C PRO A 108 2.02 -2.84 -10.16
N VAL A 109 1.09 -2.67 -11.10
CA VAL A 109 0.55 -3.75 -11.93
C VAL A 109 0.91 -3.47 -13.38
N PRO A 110 1.98 -4.04 -13.91
CA PRO A 110 2.44 -3.79 -15.29
C PRO A 110 1.35 -4.08 -16.31
N LYS A 111 1.34 -3.34 -17.43
CA LYS A 111 0.37 -3.55 -18.52
C LYS A 111 0.48 -4.95 -19.14
N LEU A 112 1.70 -5.43 -19.31
CA LEU A 112 2.00 -6.77 -19.81
C LEU A 112 2.36 -7.68 -18.64
N SER A 113 2.01 -8.96 -18.73
CA SER A 113 2.39 -9.96 -17.74
C SER A 113 3.91 -10.07 -17.62
N GLN A 114 4.37 -10.13 -16.38
CA GLN A 114 5.77 -10.41 -16.03
C GLN A 114 5.92 -11.80 -15.38
N ASP A 115 4.85 -12.62 -15.42
CA ASP A 115 4.78 -13.91 -14.73
C ASP A 115 5.10 -13.80 -13.23
N ILE A 116 4.79 -12.67 -12.62
CA ILE A 116 4.92 -12.43 -11.18
C ILE A 116 3.54 -12.62 -10.55
N VAL A 117 3.38 -13.72 -9.81
CA VAL A 117 2.08 -14.17 -9.28
C VAL A 117 1.32 -13.04 -8.57
N ALA A 118 1.98 -12.30 -7.69
CA ALA A 118 1.31 -11.23 -6.96
C ALA A 118 0.77 -10.09 -7.87
N GLN A 119 1.42 -9.82 -9.00
CA GLN A 119 0.96 -8.81 -9.96
C GLN A 119 -0.21 -9.35 -10.80
N GLU A 120 -0.14 -10.61 -11.21
CA GLU A 120 -1.23 -11.26 -11.95
C GLU A 120 -2.49 -11.39 -11.07
N ASP A 121 -2.32 -11.74 -9.81
CA ASP A 121 -3.42 -11.77 -8.85
C ASP A 121 -4.09 -10.40 -8.70
N ARG A 122 -3.31 -9.30 -8.64
CA ARG A 122 -3.85 -7.93 -8.61
C ARG A 122 -4.62 -7.59 -9.88
N ARG A 123 -4.10 -8.00 -11.03
CA ARG A 123 -4.77 -7.85 -12.33
C ARG A 123 -6.12 -8.58 -12.32
N GLU A 124 -6.15 -9.81 -11.84
CA GLU A 124 -7.38 -10.61 -11.77
C GLU A 124 -8.38 -10.03 -10.76
N MET A 125 -7.95 -9.65 -9.56
CA MET A 125 -8.81 -9.00 -8.57
C MET A 125 -9.44 -7.73 -9.13
N ARG A 126 -8.65 -6.87 -9.79
CA ARG A 126 -9.11 -5.65 -10.45
C ARG A 126 -10.18 -5.93 -11.52
N ARG A 127 -9.95 -6.94 -12.34
CA ARG A 127 -10.90 -7.39 -13.36
C ARG A 127 -12.24 -7.80 -12.73
N LEU A 128 -12.20 -8.67 -11.73
CA LEU A 128 -13.39 -9.17 -11.02
C LEU A 128 -14.18 -8.06 -10.32
N LEU A 129 -13.50 -7.11 -9.70
CA LEU A 129 -14.15 -5.94 -9.07
C LEU A 129 -14.88 -5.10 -10.13
N ARG A 130 -14.24 -4.81 -11.27
CA ARG A 130 -14.80 -4.00 -12.37
C ARG A 130 -15.98 -4.65 -13.07
N GLU A 131 -16.07 -5.95 -13.09
CA GLU A 131 -17.25 -6.68 -13.61
C GLU A 131 -18.48 -6.48 -12.72
N SER A 132 -18.27 -6.11 -11.48
CA SER A 132 -19.33 -5.98 -10.48
C SER A 132 -19.72 -4.53 -10.19
N VAL A 133 -18.72 -3.66 -9.94
CA VAL A 133 -18.92 -2.28 -9.46
C VAL A 133 -17.92 -1.34 -10.13
N PRO A 134 -18.27 -0.08 -10.42
CA PRO A 134 -17.30 0.94 -10.81
C PRO A 134 -16.11 0.95 -9.84
N THR A 135 -14.89 0.78 -10.35
CA THR A 135 -13.69 0.62 -9.53
C THR A 135 -12.53 1.42 -10.07
N ILE A 136 -11.93 2.27 -9.23
CA ILE A 136 -10.66 2.94 -9.48
C ILE A 136 -9.56 2.09 -8.85
N SER A 137 -8.52 1.77 -9.62
CA SER A 137 -7.33 1.06 -9.13
C SER A 137 -6.23 2.07 -8.82
N ILE A 138 -5.75 2.08 -7.57
CA ILE A 138 -4.62 2.91 -7.13
C ILE A 138 -3.41 2.00 -6.99
N GLU A 139 -2.35 2.31 -7.75
CA GLU A 139 -1.19 1.45 -7.92
C GLU A 139 0.08 2.12 -7.37
N PRO A 140 0.30 2.06 -6.04
CA PRO A 140 1.46 2.70 -5.43
C PRO A 140 2.75 1.97 -5.78
N VAL A 141 3.83 2.73 -5.83
CA VAL A 141 5.20 2.21 -5.89
C VAL A 141 5.68 1.80 -4.48
N VAL A 142 7.00 1.74 -4.26
CA VAL A 142 7.57 1.37 -2.97
C VAL A 142 7.36 2.45 -1.90
N TYR A 143 7.09 1.99 -0.67
CA TYR A 143 6.76 2.89 0.44
C TYR A 143 7.99 3.36 1.22
N LEU A 144 8.04 4.66 1.55
CA LEU A 144 8.99 5.22 2.52
C LEU A 144 8.87 4.51 3.88
N ASP A 145 7.67 4.18 4.28
CA ASP A 145 7.36 3.53 5.55
C ASP A 145 8.01 2.14 5.68
N ASN A 146 8.35 1.49 4.56
CA ASN A 146 9.12 0.24 4.56
C ASN A 146 10.50 0.38 5.22
N LEU A 147 11.09 1.58 5.23
CA LEU A 147 12.37 1.85 5.90
C LEU A 147 12.28 1.72 7.42
N LEU A 148 11.06 1.75 7.98
CA LEU A 148 10.79 1.63 9.41
C LEU A 148 10.30 0.25 9.81
N GLU A 149 10.19 -0.68 8.86
CA GLU A 149 9.82 -2.06 9.12
C GLU A 149 10.97 -2.87 9.74
N GLY A 150 10.63 -3.95 10.46
CA GLY A 150 11.58 -4.73 11.25
C GLY A 150 12.75 -5.32 10.46
N TRP A 151 12.66 -5.43 9.14
CA TRP A 151 13.74 -5.91 8.28
C TRP A 151 14.68 -4.78 7.79
N ALA A 152 14.20 -3.54 7.68
CA ALA A 152 14.95 -2.39 7.16
C ALA A 152 15.45 -1.44 8.27
N LEU A 153 14.71 -1.36 9.38
CA LEU A 153 14.99 -0.45 10.48
C LEU A 153 16.30 -0.77 11.26
N PRO A 154 16.65 -2.04 11.57
CA PRO A 154 17.85 -2.32 12.36
C PRO A 154 19.15 -1.76 11.77
N PRO A 155 19.48 -1.92 10.46
CA PRO A 155 20.68 -1.30 9.90
C PRO A 155 20.70 0.22 10.05
N ILE A 156 19.54 0.89 9.95
CA ILE A 156 19.43 2.35 10.13
C ILE A 156 19.75 2.71 11.57
N ARG A 157 19.14 2.04 12.56
CA ARG A 157 19.34 2.33 13.99
C ARG A 157 20.74 1.96 14.50
N ASP A 158 21.23 0.78 14.11
CA ASP A 158 22.42 0.17 14.71
C ASP A 158 23.70 0.56 14.01
N ARG A 159 23.65 0.84 12.69
CA ARG A 159 24.82 1.12 11.85
C ARG A 159 24.74 2.44 11.09
N ASN A 160 23.69 3.24 11.30
CA ASN A 160 23.41 4.44 10.51
C ASN A 160 23.44 4.18 8.99
N THR A 161 22.91 3.04 8.53
CA THR A 161 23.01 2.63 7.14
C THR A 161 21.63 2.27 6.57
N VAL A 162 21.24 2.92 5.48
CA VAL A 162 20.07 2.54 4.70
C VAL A 162 20.43 1.39 3.78
N VAL A 163 19.82 0.24 3.96
CA VAL A 163 20.09 -0.97 3.16
C VAL A 163 18.86 -1.33 2.34
N TYR A 164 18.99 -1.39 1.03
CA TYR A 164 17.91 -1.78 0.13
C TYR A 164 18.42 -2.51 -1.12
N CYS A 165 17.55 -3.30 -1.77
CA CYS A 165 17.93 -4.11 -2.94
C CYS A 165 17.75 -3.38 -4.29
N HIS A 166 17.73 -2.07 -4.28
CA HIS A 166 17.69 -1.27 -5.49
C HIS A 166 19.09 -1.09 -6.06
N LYS A 167 19.25 -1.23 -7.39
CA LYS A 167 20.53 -0.93 -8.05
C LYS A 167 20.88 0.57 -7.88
N PRO A 168 22.17 0.95 -7.96
CA PRO A 168 22.63 2.29 -7.63
C PRO A 168 21.94 3.43 -8.38
N ASP A 169 21.55 3.20 -9.62
CA ASP A 169 20.93 4.15 -10.55
C ASP A 169 19.40 4.01 -10.65
N LEU A 170 18.78 3.09 -9.92
CA LEU A 170 17.33 2.91 -9.94
C LEU A 170 16.62 4.15 -9.38
N ARG A 171 15.85 4.77 -10.22
CA ARG A 171 15.04 5.95 -9.88
C ARG A 171 13.70 5.51 -9.26
N VAL A 172 13.41 5.99 -8.08
CA VAL A 172 12.24 5.57 -7.32
C VAL A 172 11.48 6.77 -6.79
N SER A 173 10.20 6.84 -7.10
CA SER A 173 9.24 7.83 -6.59
C SER A 173 8.66 7.37 -5.25
N TRP A 174 9.48 7.28 -4.21
CA TRP A 174 9.09 6.78 -2.89
C TRP A 174 7.86 7.50 -2.33
N ILE A 175 6.80 6.75 -2.01
CA ILE A 175 5.55 7.30 -1.49
C ILE A 175 5.34 6.91 -0.02
N CYS A 176 4.72 7.77 0.79
CA CYS A 176 4.31 7.40 2.14
C CYS A 176 2.82 6.98 2.18
N HIS A 177 2.46 6.16 3.17
CA HIS A 177 1.07 5.70 3.32
C HIS A 177 0.07 6.84 3.54
N HIS A 178 0.52 7.94 4.13
CA HIS A 178 -0.30 9.16 4.27
C HIS A 178 -0.74 9.67 2.90
N ASP A 179 0.19 9.83 1.96
CA ASP A 179 -0.12 10.36 0.62
C ASP A 179 -1.00 9.40 -0.18
N VAL A 180 -0.80 8.08 -0.05
CA VAL A 180 -1.72 7.09 -0.64
C VAL A 180 -3.14 7.30 -0.14
N ALA A 181 -3.33 7.52 1.17
CA ALA A 181 -4.65 7.77 1.75
C ALA A 181 -5.25 9.08 1.23
N GLN A 182 -4.46 10.16 1.10
CA GLN A 182 -4.92 11.44 0.54
C GLN A 182 -5.32 11.31 -0.94
N ILE A 183 -4.52 10.60 -1.75
CA ILE A 183 -4.84 10.34 -3.16
C ILE A 183 -6.14 9.51 -3.29
N MET A 184 -6.28 8.44 -2.50
CA MET A 184 -7.51 7.63 -2.51
C MET A 184 -8.73 8.45 -2.08
N MET A 185 -8.57 9.32 -1.08
CA MET A 185 -9.64 10.19 -0.59
C MET A 185 -10.02 11.24 -1.65
N ALA A 186 -9.06 11.82 -2.36
CA ALA A 186 -9.36 12.71 -3.47
C ALA A 186 -10.02 11.96 -4.63
N ALA A 187 -9.49 10.81 -5.02
CA ALA A 187 -10.03 10.01 -6.13
C ALA A 187 -11.47 9.52 -5.88
N MET A 188 -11.90 9.33 -4.64
CA MET A 188 -13.29 8.91 -4.35
C MET A 188 -14.34 9.97 -4.69
N GLU A 189 -13.94 11.23 -4.83
CA GLU A 189 -14.78 12.34 -5.27
C GLU A 189 -14.91 12.42 -6.79
N HIS A 190 -14.15 11.60 -7.53
CA HIS A 190 -14.05 11.56 -8.98
C HIS A 190 -14.57 10.23 -9.55
N PRO A 191 -15.88 9.94 -9.48
CA PRO A 191 -16.44 8.68 -9.98
C PRO A 191 -16.24 8.48 -11.49
N GLU A 192 -16.00 9.54 -12.26
CA GLU A 192 -15.66 9.49 -13.68
C GLU A 192 -14.32 8.81 -13.97
N LEU A 193 -13.46 8.66 -12.95
CA LEU A 193 -12.21 7.91 -13.06
C LEU A 193 -12.40 6.40 -12.95
N ALA A 194 -13.63 5.92 -12.76
CA ALA A 194 -13.91 4.49 -12.70
C ALA A 194 -13.40 3.77 -13.96
N GLY A 195 -12.77 2.62 -13.76
CA GLY A 195 -12.10 1.88 -14.84
C GLY A 195 -10.64 2.24 -15.05
N ARG A 196 -10.15 3.33 -14.46
CA ARG A 196 -8.73 3.73 -14.60
C ARG A 196 -7.83 2.96 -13.63
N ASP A 197 -6.60 2.74 -14.11
CA ASP A 197 -5.44 2.34 -13.33
C ASP A 197 -4.60 3.59 -13.13
N ILE A 198 -4.37 3.95 -11.86
CA ILE A 198 -3.67 5.17 -11.50
C ILE A 198 -2.37 4.80 -10.78
N PRO A 199 -1.24 4.71 -11.48
CA PRO A 199 0.06 4.58 -10.86
C PRO A 199 0.34 5.82 -10.00
N ILE A 200 0.83 5.61 -8.78
CA ILE A 200 1.15 6.70 -7.87
C ILE A 200 2.52 6.54 -7.23
N GLY A 201 3.24 7.64 -7.14
CA GLY A 201 4.51 7.79 -6.47
C GLY A 201 4.49 8.95 -5.48
N GLY A 202 5.62 9.21 -4.84
CA GLY A 202 5.78 10.34 -3.93
C GLY A 202 6.12 11.65 -4.64
N ALA A 203 6.37 12.69 -3.83
CA ALA A 203 6.67 14.03 -4.32
C ALA A 203 7.98 14.11 -5.12
N GLU A 204 8.87 13.13 -4.95
CA GLU A 204 10.22 13.17 -5.48
C GLU A 204 10.65 11.80 -5.98
N THR A 205 11.33 11.77 -7.13
CA THR A 205 11.99 10.58 -7.68
C THR A 205 13.49 10.67 -7.42
N VAL A 206 14.02 9.71 -6.66
CA VAL A 206 15.42 9.73 -6.22
C VAL A 206 16.05 8.34 -6.33
N VAL A 207 17.37 8.29 -6.47
CA VAL A 207 18.17 7.06 -6.26
C VAL A 207 18.47 6.88 -4.77
N LEU A 208 18.93 5.67 -4.36
CA LEU A 208 19.14 5.34 -2.95
C LEU A 208 20.12 6.28 -2.22
N SER A 209 21.18 6.73 -2.90
CA SER A 209 22.13 7.69 -2.32
C SER A 209 21.45 9.03 -2.01
N GLN A 210 20.64 9.57 -2.93
CA GLN A 210 19.90 10.82 -2.73
C GLN A 210 18.82 10.68 -1.65
N LEU A 211 18.13 9.53 -1.58
CA LEU A 211 17.22 9.22 -0.48
C LEU A 211 17.97 9.32 0.85
N THR A 212 19.12 8.65 0.96
CA THR A 212 19.93 8.62 2.18
C THR A 212 20.40 10.00 2.61
N GLU A 213 20.82 10.86 1.66
CA GLU A 213 21.17 12.26 1.96
C GLU A 213 20.00 13.05 2.54
N LYS A 214 18.80 12.89 1.99
CA LYS A 214 17.59 13.54 2.49
C LYS A 214 17.22 13.08 3.90
N LEU A 215 17.31 11.76 4.14
CA LEU A 215 17.10 11.18 5.47
C LEU A 215 18.14 11.67 6.47
N SER A 216 19.41 11.76 6.06
CA SER A 216 20.51 12.28 6.88
C SER A 216 20.22 13.69 7.37
N ARG A 217 19.80 14.59 6.47
CA ARG A 217 19.43 15.96 6.83
C ARG A 217 18.21 16.01 7.76
N ALA A 218 17.18 15.21 7.47
CA ALA A 218 15.94 15.24 8.23
C ALA A 218 16.08 14.69 9.65
N TRP A 219 16.92 13.67 9.83
CA TRP A 219 17.15 13.00 11.12
C TRP A 219 18.35 13.53 11.90
N ASP A 220 19.07 14.50 11.32
CA ASP A 220 20.33 15.03 11.91
C ASP A 220 21.32 13.92 12.26
N LYS A 221 21.51 12.98 11.30
CA LYS A 221 22.37 11.81 11.42
C LYS A 221 23.18 11.63 10.14
N GLN A 222 24.46 11.37 10.26
CA GLN A 222 25.26 10.97 9.10
C GLN A 222 24.93 9.50 8.77
N LEU A 223 24.16 9.29 7.69
CA LEU A 223 23.80 7.95 7.21
C LEU A 223 24.66 7.56 6.01
N GLY A 224 25.04 6.28 5.97
CA GLY A 224 25.51 5.61 4.78
C GLY A 224 24.38 4.86 4.06
N TYR A 225 24.68 4.33 2.88
CA TYR A 225 23.77 3.42 2.19
C TYR A 225 24.52 2.19 1.65
N GLU A 226 23.76 1.12 1.48
CA GLU A 226 24.25 -0.16 0.95
C GLU A 226 23.23 -0.70 -0.06
N ASN A 227 23.67 -0.91 -1.30
CA ASN A 227 22.87 -1.58 -2.32
C ASN A 227 23.04 -3.10 -2.11
N GLN A 228 22.09 -3.70 -1.41
CA GLN A 228 22.03 -5.15 -1.23
C GLN A 228 21.65 -5.84 -2.53
N THR A 229 22.21 -7.03 -2.79
CA THR A 229 21.76 -7.81 -3.96
C THR A 229 20.30 -8.26 -3.78
N VAL A 230 19.59 -8.45 -4.88
CA VAL A 230 18.22 -9.00 -4.84
C VAL A 230 18.20 -10.37 -4.16
N ALA A 231 19.20 -11.22 -4.40
CA ALA A 231 19.31 -12.53 -3.78
C ALA A 231 19.43 -12.44 -2.24
N ASP A 232 20.36 -11.63 -1.74
CA ASP A 232 20.56 -11.47 -0.29
C ASP A 232 19.32 -10.86 0.40
N PHE A 233 18.66 -9.94 -0.28
CA PHE A 233 17.41 -9.34 0.20
C PHE A 233 16.30 -10.38 0.33
N CYS A 234 16.09 -11.19 -0.71
CA CYS A 234 15.07 -12.24 -0.73
C CYS A 234 15.35 -13.33 0.31
N ASP A 235 16.61 -13.74 0.46
CA ASP A 235 17.04 -14.69 1.47
C ASP A 235 16.77 -14.17 2.90
N LYS A 236 17.07 -12.90 3.15
CA LYS A 236 16.79 -12.25 4.45
C LYS A 236 15.30 -12.27 4.78
N ILE A 237 14.46 -11.92 3.82
CA ILE A 237 13.00 -11.95 4.01
C ILE A 237 12.51 -13.39 4.18
N GLY A 238 13.00 -14.34 3.36
CA GLY A 238 12.68 -15.76 3.48
C GLY A 238 12.97 -16.31 4.89
N LYS A 239 14.14 -16.00 5.43
CA LYS A 239 14.53 -16.39 6.80
C LYS A 239 13.58 -15.79 7.86
N ALA A 240 13.17 -14.52 7.69
CA ALA A 240 12.23 -13.87 8.61
C ALA A 240 10.80 -14.45 8.54
N MET A 241 10.49 -15.18 7.46
CA MET A 241 9.17 -15.82 7.27
C MET A 241 9.15 -17.31 7.63
N GLN A 242 10.29 -17.91 7.94
CA GLN A 242 10.35 -19.30 8.38
C GLN A 242 9.47 -19.55 9.61
N GLY A 243 8.82 -20.71 9.65
CA GLY A 243 7.94 -21.08 10.76
C GLY A 243 6.53 -20.47 10.74
N ARG A 244 6.19 -19.69 9.71
CA ARG A 244 4.82 -19.11 9.55
C ARG A 244 3.85 -20.00 8.77
N GLY A 245 4.23 -21.24 8.46
CA GLY A 245 3.38 -22.17 7.70
C GLY A 245 3.23 -21.84 6.21
N LEU A 246 4.13 -21.02 5.67
CA LEU A 246 4.15 -20.59 4.27
C LEU A 246 5.21 -21.36 3.49
N ASP A 247 4.98 -21.56 2.20
CA ASP A 247 5.99 -22.06 1.27
C ASP A 247 7.04 -20.97 1.00
N THR A 248 8.07 -20.99 1.84
CA THR A 248 9.15 -19.98 1.83
C THR A 248 9.92 -19.98 0.50
N ASP A 249 10.12 -21.13 -0.12
CA ASP A 249 10.89 -21.23 -1.36
C ASP A 249 10.15 -20.60 -2.52
N THR A 250 8.85 -20.84 -2.63
CA THR A 250 7.99 -20.15 -3.61
C THR A 250 7.97 -18.65 -3.39
N ILE A 251 7.82 -18.20 -2.13
CA ILE A 251 7.83 -16.76 -1.79
C ILE A 251 9.16 -16.12 -2.22
N VAL A 252 10.30 -16.69 -1.84
CA VAL A 252 11.63 -16.18 -2.19
C VAL A 252 11.81 -16.12 -3.70
N SER A 253 11.41 -17.18 -4.42
CA SER A 253 11.48 -17.22 -5.88
C SER A 253 10.64 -16.11 -6.55
N GLN A 254 9.41 -15.92 -6.11
CA GLN A 254 8.53 -14.88 -6.65
C GLN A 254 9.00 -13.46 -6.29
N MET A 255 9.53 -13.26 -5.08
CA MET A 255 10.14 -12.00 -4.69
C MET A 255 11.39 -11.70 -5.52
N PHE A 256 12.24 -12.69 -5.73
CA PHE A 256 13.43 -12.53 -6.57
C PHE A 256 13.05 -12.08 -7.98
N LYS A 257 12.05 -12.73 -8.59
CA LYS A 257 11.50 -12.35 -9.90
C LYS A 257 10.97 -10.90 -9.91
N ALA A 258 10.19 -10.53 -8.90
CA ALA A 258 9.62 -9.20 -8.78
C ALA A 258 10.68 -8.11 -8.63
N TYR A 259 11.62 -8.29 -7.72
CA TYR A 259 12.68 -7.29 -7.48
C TYR A 259 13.71 -7.23 -8.62
N THR A 260 13.97 -8.34 -9.31
CA THR A 260 14.74 -8.33 -10.56
C THR A 260 14.02 -7.50 -11.63
N TYR A 261 12.72 -7.74 -11.84
CA TYR A 261 11.92 -6.93 -12.75
C TYR A 261 11.99 -5.43 -12.38
N TYR A 262 11.73 -5.06 -11.12
CA TYR A 262 11.76 -3.65 -10.71
C TYR A 262 13.12 -2.98 -10.92
N ASN A 263 14.22 -3.73 -10.83
CA ASN A 263 15.56 -3.21 -11.03
C ASN A 263 15.96 -3.10 -12.51
N GLU A 264 15.43 -3.97 -13.38
CA GLU A 264 15.95 -4.14 -14.75
C GLU A 264 14.97 -3.70 -15.85
N ALA A 265 13.71 -3.45 -15.49
CA ALA A 265 12.67 -3.11 -16.46
C ALA A 265 12.93 -1.75 -17.13
N GLU A 266 12.88 -1.71 -18.46
CA GLU A 266 13.08 -0.50 -19.25
C GLU A 266 11.97 0.55 -19.05
N ASP A 267 10.77 0.12 -18.65
CA ASP A 267 9.63 0.99 -18.37
C ASP A 267 9.67 1.63 -16.97
N GLU A 268 10.76 1.41 -16.24
CA GLU A 268 11.02 2.02 -14.92
C GLU A 268 9.79 2.05 -13.99
N PRO A 269 9.20 0.89 -13.60
CA PRO A 269 7.91 0.85 -12.92
C PRO A 269 7.83 1.59 -11.58
N PHE A 270 8.98 1.98 -11.01
CA PHE A 270 9.06 2.78 -9.80
C PHE A 270 9.26 4.29 -10.05
N ASN A 271 9.41 4.71 -11.30
CA ASN A 271 9.56 6.11 -11.68
C ASN A 271 8.23 6.64 -12.21
N VAL A 272 7.45 7.30 -11.37
CA VAL A 272 6.11 7.78 -11.71
C VAL A 272 6.10 9.30 -11.80
N ASP A 273 5.68 9.85 -12.95
CA ASP A 273 5.36 11.27 -13.05
C ASP A 273 4.04 11.56 -12.33
N MET A 274 4.13 12.20 -11.18
CA MET A 274 2.97 12.54 -10.37
C MET A 274 2.26 13.82 -10.81
N LYS A 275 2.83 14.60 -11.74
CA LYS A 275 2.22 15.87 -12.14
C LYS A 275 0.78 15.72 -12.65
N PRO A 276 0.44 14.75 -13.55
CA PRO A 276 -0.93 14.58 -14.00
C PRO A 276 -1.91 14.23 -12.86
N VAL A 277 -1.49 13.38 -11.93
CA VAL A 277 -2.32 12.96 -10.77
C VAL A 277 -2.54 14.11 -9.81
N VAL A 278 -1.49 14.88 -9.53
CA VAL A 278 -1.56 16.07 -8.65
C VAL A 278 -2.47 17.14 -9.26
N ASP A 279 -2.33 17.42 -10.56
CA ASP A 279 -3.14 18.43 -11.26
C ASP A 279 -4.62 18.00 -11.33
N GLU A 280 -4.91 16.71 -11.57
CA GLU A 280 -6.27 16.19 -11.70
C GLU A 280 -6.99 16.08 -10.36
N LEU A 281 -6.31 15.59 -9.32
CA LEU A 281 -6.91 15.34 -8.02
C LEU A 281 -6.72 16.49 -7.00
N GLY A 282 -5.93 17.51 -7.32
CA GLY A 282 -5.66 18.64 -6.42
C GLY A 282 -4.96 18.26 -5.12
N VAL A 283 -4.19 17.16 -5.10
CA VAL A 283 -3.52 16.66 -3.91
C VAL A 283 -2.15 17.29 -3.72
N LYS A 284 -1.71 17.41 -2.47
CA LYS A 284 -0.37 17.82 -2.12
C LYS A 284 0.41 16.62 -1.59
N LEU A 285 1.55 16.32 -2.22
CA LEU A 285 2.42 15.23 -1.80
C LEU A 285 3.42 15.68 -0.75
N THR A 286 3.80 14.74 0.12
CA THR A 286 4.74 14.97 1.23
C THR A 286 6.18 14.78 0.73
N PRO A 287 7.04 15.82 0.79
CA PRO A 287 8.47 15.68 0.51
C PRO A 287 9.14 14.65 1.44
N ILE A 288 10.15 13.94 0.94
CA ILE A 288 10.87 12.90 1.71
C ILE A 288 11.38 13.43 3.05
N GLU A 289 11.98 14.62 3.07
CA GLU A 289 12.49 15.21 4.31
C GLU A 289 11.36 15.56 5.31
N GLU A 290 10.19 15.96 4.82
CA GLU A 290 9.04 16.25 5.67
C GLU A 290 8.48 14.98 6.29
N TRP A 291 8.36 13.91 5.49
CA TRP A 291 8.01 12.58 6.00
C TRP A 291 9.01 12.12 7.06
N ALA A 292 10.31 12.21 6.77
CA ALA A 292 11.36 11.76 7.67
C ALA A 292 11.36 12.51 9.01
N LYS A 293 11.12 13.83 9.01
CA LYS A 293 11.00 14.62 10.25
C LYS A 293 9.86 14.16 11.14
N ARG A 294 8.75 13.72 10.54
CA ARG A 294 7.61 13.17 11.27
C ARG A 294 7.84 11.73 11.73
N ARG A 295 8.77 11.02 11.10
CA ARG A 295 9.03 9.57 11.21
C ARG A 295 10.47 9.29 11.60
N ASN A 296 10.92 9.92 12.68
CA ASN A 296 12.29 9.74 13.16
C ASN A 296 12.44 8.38 13.86
N PRO A 297 13.34 7.48 13.40
CA PRO A 297 13.53 6.15 13.98
C PRO A 297 14.04 6.15 15.43
N TRP A 298 14.57 7.25 15.89
CA TRP A 298 15.11 7.42 17.26
C TRP A 298 14.14 8.15 18.20
N ASP A 299 12.99 8.62 17.71
CA ASP A 299 11.92 9.20 18.52
C ASP A 299 10.84 8.15 18.82
N ASP A 300 10.46 7.99 20.09
CA ASP A 300 9.37 7.09 20.50
C ASP A 300 7.96 7.68 20.22
N LYS A 301 7.87 8.75 19.44
CA LYS A 301 6.59 9.35 19.08
C LYS A 301 5.82 8.41 18.18
N GLY A 302 4.66 7.96 18.65
CA GLY A 302 3.77 7.11 17.87
C GLY A 302 3.39 7.73 16.51
N TYR A 303 2.95 6.89 15.60
CA TYR A 303 2.66 7.23 14.20
C TYR A 303 1.50 8.21 14.03
N TYR A 304 0.59 8.29 15.02
CA TYR A 304 -0.69 8.99 14.93
C TYR A 304 -0.86 10.03 16.02
#